data_831238d2439e823756bde0a5ab5e2ee7
#
_entry.id   831238d2439e823756bde0a5ab5e2ee7
#
_cell.length_a   1.000
_cell.length_b   1.000
_cell.length_c   1.000
_cell.angle_alpha   90.00
_cell.angle_beta   90.00
_cell.angle_gamma   90.00
#
_symmetry.space_group_name_H-M   'P 1'
#
loop_
_entity.id
_entity.type
_entity.pdbx_description
1 polymer ?
#
loop_
_entity_poly.entity_id
_entity_poly.type
_entity_poly.pdbx_seq_one_letter_code
_entity_poly.pdbx_strand_id
1 'polypeptide(L)'
;MKKQINNLMITLVFISTLVCLIGCVKQEGENSRQEKTIASSTTKEDIEVIKQKQLAYLKEHEQEIVDLVKAQNSKIESVQIDWDETQWIKGGNGTPQGGDVVIEIFGTVNQLEDSGWRVDVVFDSDQKMTFSMGQRISIKGDYIE
;
A
#
# COMPACT_ATOMS: atom_id res chain seq x y z
N MET A 1 23.23 -40.31 3.02
CA MET A 1 24.07 -39.42 2.20
C MET A 1 23.73 -39.41 0.70
N LYS A 2 23.16 -40.44 0.09
CA LYS A 2 22.81 -40.45 -1.35
C LYS A 2 21.64 -39.53 -1.74
N LYS A 3 20.72 -39.19 -0.83
CA LYS A 3 19.53 -38.35 -1.10
C LYS A 3 19.83 -36.84 -1.17
N GLN A 4 20.87 -36.38 -0.51
CA GLN A 4 21.29 -34.99 -0.53
C GLN A 4 22.03 -34.59 -1.83
N ILE A 5 22.73 -35.51 -2.42
CA ILE A 5 23.54 -35.28 -3.65
C ILE A 5 22.64 -35.11 -4.87
N ASN A 6 21.49 -35.83 -4.92
CA ASN A 6 20.54 -35.69 -6.03
C ASN A 6 19.85 -34.31 -6.07
N ASN A 7 19.53 -33.71 -4.92
CA ASN A 7 18.90 -32.39 -4.88
C ASN A 7 19.87 -31.27 -5.27
N LEU A 8 21.17 -31.44 -4.96
CA LEU A 8 22.20 -30.47 -5.32
C LEU A 8 22.49 -30.47 -6.82
N MET A 9 22.43 -31.65 -7.46
CA MET A 9 22.64 -31.80 -8.91
C MET A 9 21.44 -31.26 -9.72
N ILE A 10 20.22 -31.42 -9.23
CA ILE A 10 19.01 -30.88 -9.89
C ILE A 10 18.98 -29.37 -9.88
N THR A 11 19.43 -28.73 -8.80
CA THR A 11 19.51 -27.24 -8.70
C THR A 11 20.60 -26.65 -9.61
N LEU A 12 21.69 -27.40 -9.85
CA LEU A 12 22.77 -26.93 -10.73
C LEU A 12 22.40 -26.99 -12.23
N VAL A 13 21.54 -27.91 -12.62
CA VAL A 13 21.09 -28.03 -14.03
C VAL A 13 20.08 -26.92 -14.41
N PHE A 14 19.28 -26.42 -13.45
CA PHE A 14 18.32 -25.32 -13.72
C PHE A 14 18.95 -23.94 -13.85
N ILE A 15 20.15 -23.71 -13.32
CA ILE A 15 20.85 -22.43 -13.42
C ILE A 15 21.56 -22.26 -14.76
N SER A 16 21.87 -23.36 -15.47
CA SER A 16 22.64 -23.35 -16.71
C SER A 16 21.84 -23.00 -17.98
N THR A 17 20.51 -23.01 -17.95
CA THR A 17 19.67 -22.79 -19.14
C THR A 17 19.08 -21.39 -19.29
N LEU A 18 19.39 -20.43 -18.39
CA LEU A 18 18.79 -19.09 -18.41
C LEU A 18 19.72 -17.97 -18.96
N VAL A 19 20.84 -18.31 -19.60
CA VAL A 19 21.85 -17.31 -20.03
C VAL A 19 21.89 -17.03 -21.55
N CYS A 20 21.00 -17.59 -22.35
CA CYS A 20 21.09 -17.50 -23.82
C CYS A 20 19.93 -16.77 -24.51
N LEU A 21 19.43 -15.63 -24.01
CA LEU A 21 18.53 -14.76 -24.79
C LEU A 21 18.81 -13.26 -24.54
N ILE A 22 20.07 -12.82 -24.68
CA ILE A 22 20.33 -11.39 -24.87
C ILE A 22 20.95 -11.26 -26.28
N GLY A 23 20.06 -11.16 -27.27
CA GLY A 23 20.42 -10.83 -28.64
C GLY A 23 20.64 -9.33 -28.77
N CYS A 24 21.87 -8.93 -29.07
CA CYS A 24 22.23 -7.59 -29.49
C CYS A 24 21.54 -7.22 -30.80
N VAL A 25 20.82 -6.10 -30.83
CA VAL A 25 20.63 -5.34 -32.07
C VAL A 25 21.30 -3.99 -31.89
N LYS A 26 22.36 -3.79 -32.66
CA LYS A 26 23.10 -2.56 -32.84
C LYS A 26 22.50 -1.85 -34.05
N GLN A 27 22.00 -0.65 -33.89
CA GLN A 27 21.79 0.28 -35.00
C GLN A 27 22.08 1.71 -34.57
N GLU A 28 23.07 2.29 -35.21
CA GLU A 28 23.45 3.70 -35.15
C GLU A 28 22.43 4.55 -35.94
N GLY A 29 22.22 5.77 -35.50
CA GLY A 29 21.64 6.82 -36.37
C GLY A 29 20.85 7.90 -35.65
N GLU A 30 21.54 9.04 -35.44
CA GLU A 30 21.05 10.45 -35.46
C GLU A 30 19.90 10.92 -34.55
N ASN A 31 20.35 11.69 -33.60
CA ASN A 31 19.91 13.04 -33.18
C ASN A 31 18.49 13.47 -33.52
N SER A 32 17.59 13.37 -32.52
CA SER A 32 16.48 14.30 -32.34
C SER A 32 16.06 14.34 -30.88
N ARG A 33 16.20 15.52 -30.31
CA ARG A 33 15.82 15.88 -28.94
C ARG A 33 14.31 15.85 -28.84
N GLN A 34 13.72 14.71 -28.50
CA GLN A 34 12.34 14.58 -28.08
C GLN A 34 12.31 14.21 -26.60
N GLU A 35 11.91 15.20 -25.87
CA GLU A 35 11.44 15.09 -24.48
C GLU A 35 10.32 14.03 -24.44
N LYS A 36 10.69 12.79 -24.14
CA LYS A 36 9.74 11.69 -24.03
C LYS A 36 9.06 11.78 -22.66
N THR A 37 7.98 12.54 -22.63
CA THR A 37 6.98 12.45 -21.54
C THR A 37 6.53 10.99 -21.49
N ILE A 38 7.07 10.22 -20.57
CA ILE A 38 6.57 8.87 -20.27
C ILE A 38 5.27 9.09 -19.48
N ALA A 39 4.18 9.24 -20.20
CA ALA A 39 2.86 8.99 -19.62
C ALA A 39 2.81 7.49 -19.34
N SER A 40 3.16 7.10 -18.12
CA SER A 40 2.95 5.75 -17.63
C SER A 40 1.44 5.49 -17.66
N SER A 41 0.96 4.78 -18.65
CA SER A 41 -0.41 4.28 -18.69
C SER A 41 -0.50 3.12 -17.70
N THR A 42 -0.70 3.45 -16.42
CA THR A 42 -0.98 2.45 -15.39
C THR A 42 -2.32 1.79 -15.75
N THR A 43 -2.29 0.49 -15.98
CA THR A 43 -3.51 -0.28 -16.29
C THR A 43 -4.37 -0.45 -15.03
N LYS A 44 -5.64 -0.81 -15.19
CA LYS A 44 -6.51 -1.09 -14.03
C LYS A 44 -5.97 -2.26 -13.20
N GLU A 45 -5.34 -3.23 -13.84
CA GLU A 45 -4.73 -4.40 -13.21
C GLU A 45 -3.50 -3.99 -12.36
N ASP A 46 -2.67 -3.07 -12.87
CA ASP A 46 -1.53 -2.54 -12.11
C ASP A 46 -1.99 -1.78 -10.85
N ILE A 47 -3.08 -1.02 -10.96
CA ILE A 47 -3.65 -0.28 -9.83
C ILE A 47 -4.13 -1.24 -8.73
N GLU A 48 -4.80 -2.32 -9.11
CA GLU A 48 -5.30 -3.31 -8.14
C GLU A 48 -4.15 -4.03 -7.42
N VAL A 49 -3.11 -4.39 -8.16
CA VAL A 49 -1.90 -4.99 -7.57
C VAL A 49 -1.21 -4.04 -6.58
N ILE A 50 -1.17 -2.73 -6.90
CA ILE A 50 -0.61 -1.72 -5.99
C ILE A 50 -1.45 -1.64 -4.71
N LYS A 51 -2.78 -1.57 -4.81
CA LYS A 51 -3.68 -1.52 -3.66
C LYS A 51 -3.52 -2.74 -2.75
N GLN A 52 -3.44 -3.94 -3.34
CA GLN A 52 -3.25 -5.18 -2.57
C GLN A 52 -1.92 -5.17 -1.79
N LYS A 53 -0.84 -4.70 -2.40
CA LYS A 53 0.46 -4.55 -1.73
C LYS A 53 0.40 -3.53 -0.60
N GLN A 54 -0.23 -2.39 -0.83
CA GLN A 54 -0.43 -1.36 0.20
C GLN A 54 -1.26 -1.90 1.36
N LEU A 55 -2.37 -2.60 1.08
CA LEU A 55 -3.20 -3.22 2.10
C LEU A 55 -2.44 -4.26 2.93
N ALA A 56 -1.65 -5.12 2.28
CA ALA A 56 -0.81 -6.09 2.98
C ALA A 56 0.19 -5.39 3.92
N TYR A 57 0.85 -4.34 3.43
CA TYR A 57 1.79 -3.55 4.22
C TYR A 57 1.12 -2.84 5.40
N LEU A 58 -0.10 -2.29 5.21
CA LEU A 58 -0.87 -1.68 6.29
C LEU A 58 -1.26 -2.69 7.39
N LYS A 59 -1.61 -3.92 7.00
CA LYS A 59 -1.89 -5.00 7.96
C LYS A 59 -0.67 -5.40 8.78
N GLU A 60 0.54 -5.32 8.22
CA GLU A 60 1.79 -5.52 8.97
C GLU A 60 2.05 -4.41 9.99
N HIS A 61 1.50 -3.20 9.75
CA HIS A 61 1.60 -2.02 10.62
C HIS A 61 0.31 -1.75 11.43
N GLU A 62 -0.55 -2.74 11.56
CA GLU A 62 -1.83 -2.64 12.28
C GLU A 62 -1.67 -2.04 13.69
N GLN A 63 -0.61 -2.42 14.39
CA GLN A 63 -0.37 -1.95 15.77
C GLN A 63 -0.17 -0.43 15.84
N GLU A 64 0.44 0.19 14.83
CA GLU A 64 0.62 1.64 14.79
C GLU A 64 -0.72 2.36 14.66
N ILE A 65 -1.65 1.80 13.88
CA ILE A 65 -3.02 2.33 13.74
C ILE A 65 -3.78 2.19 15.07
N VAL A 66 -3.70 1.01 15.68
CA VAL A 66 -4.35 0.74 16.98
C VAL A 66 -3.83 1.69 18.05
N ASP A 67 -2.53 1.91 18.12
CA ASP A 67 -1.90 2.81 19.10
C ASP A 67 -2.31 4.27 18.86
N LEU A 68 -2.37 4.70 17.60
CA LEU A 68 -2.83 6.04 17.24
C LEU A 68 -4.28 6.29 17.69
N VAL A 69 -5.17 5.33 17.45
CA VAL A 69 -6.59 5.43 17.83
C VAL A 69 -6.73 5.40 19.36
N LYS A 70 -6.04 4.49 20.06
CA LYS A 70 -6.06 4.41 21.52
C LYS A 70 -5.54 5.68 22.19
N ALA A 71 -4.55 6.33 21.60
CA ALA A 71 -3.97 7.56 22.14
C ALA A 71 -4.95 8.75 22.15
N GLN A 72 -6.06 8.66 21.40
CA GLN A 72 -7.04 9.75 21.33
C GLN A 72 -7.86 9.91 22.62
N ASN A 73 -8.14 8.80 23.31
CA ASN A 73 -8.92 8.88 24.54
C ASN A 73 -8.64 7.64 25.44
N SER A 74 -8.40 7.87 26.73
CA SER A 74 -8.10 6.81 27.71
C SER A 74 -9.24 5.81 27.95
N LYS A 75 -10.45 6.11 27.51
CA LYS A 75 -11.60 5.20 27.58
C LYS A 75 -11.63 4.15 26.46
N ILE A 76 -10.70 4.24 25.49
CA ILE A 76 -10.61 3.27 24.40
C ILE A 76 -9.76 2.09 24.87
N GLU A 77 -10.43 0.98 25.19
CA GLU A 77 -9.79 -0.23 25.66
C GLU A 77 -9.37 -1.14 24.48
N SER A 78 -10.21 -1.22 23.44
CA SER A 78 -9.94 -2.02 22.24
C SER A 78 -10.30 -1.26 20.97
N VAL A 79 -9.59 -1.59 19.89
CA VAL A 79 -9.80 -1.04 18.54
C VAL A 79 -10.03 -2.22 17.61
N GLN A 80 -11.05 -2.14 16.78
CA GLN A 80 -11.34 -3.07 15.70
C GLN A 80 -11.15 -2.33 14.38
N ILE A 81 -10.40 -2.92 13.47
CA ILE A 81 -10.18 -2.37 12.12
C ILE A 81 -11.06 -3.13 11.14
N ASP A 82 -11.79 -2.41 10.31
CA ASP A 82 -12.54 -2.97 9.20
C ASP A 82 -11.73 -2.84 7.91
N TRP A 83 -10.94 -3.88 7.61
CA TRP A 83 -10.09 -3.90 6.43
C TRP A 83 -10.87 -3.95 5.11
N ASP A 84 -12.10 -4.42 5.13
CA ASP A 84 -12.96 -4.55 3.94
C ASP A 84 -13.55 -3.19 3.55
N GLU A 85 -13.68 -2.27 4.51
CA GLU A 85 -14.12 -0.88 4.30
C GLU A 85 -12.98 0.07 3.87
N THR A 86 -11.72 -0.42 3.75
CA THR A 86 -10.58 0.40 3.36
C THR A 86 -10.77 1.02 1.97
N GLN A 87 -10.57 2.34 1.87
CA GLN A 87 -10.80 3.10 0.64
C GLN A 87 -9.54 3.83 0.18
N TRP A 88 -9.34 3.93 -1.14
CA TRP A 88 -8.29 4.71 -1.79
C TRP A 88 -8.90 5.94 -2.43
N ILE A 89 -8.74 7.09 -1.80
CA ILE A 89 -9.34 8.35 -2.22
C ILE A 89 -8.27 9.22 -2.85
N LYS A 90 -8.52 9.71 -4.05
CA LYS A 90 -7.65 10.70 -4.68
C LYS A 90 -8.00 12.08 -4.14
N GLY A 91 -7.07 12.67 -3.39
CA GLY A 91 -7.23 14.01 -2.83
C GLY A 91 -7.40 15.07 -3.93
N GLY A 92 -8.20 16.09 -3.64
CA GLY A 92 -8.29 17.29 -4.49
C GLY A 92 -7.20 18.29 -4.09
N ASN A 93 -6.39 18.74 -5.04
CA ASN A 93 -5.40 19.81 -4.83
C ASN A 93 -5.66 21.05 -5.69
N GLY A 94 -6.85 21.13 -6.29
CA GLY A 94 -7.26 22.21 -7.19
C GLY A 94 -6.67 22.13 -8.60
N THR A 95 -5.93 21.06 -8.93
CA THR A 95 -5.43 20.81 -10.29
C THR A 95 -6.22 19.70 -10.98
N PRO A 96 -6.25 19.65 -12.34
CA PRO A 96 -6.94 18.58 -13.07
C PRO A 96 -6.37 17.16 -12.78
N GLN A 97 -5.11 17.07 -12.33
CA GLN A 97 -4.45 15.82 -12.01
C GLN A 97 -4.86 15.27 -10.63
N GLY A 98 -5.43 16.14 -9.77
CA GLY A 98 -5.77 15.83 -8.39
C GLY A 98 -4.54 15.87 -7.47
N GLY A 99 -4.75 15.53 -6.21
CA GLY A 99 -3.71 15.41 -5.19
C GLY A 99 -3.21 13.98 -5.03
N ASP A 100 -2.49 13.75 -3.94
CA ASP A 100 -1.99 12.44 -3.56
C ASP A 100 -3.14 11.48 -3.24
N VAL A 101 -2.86 10.19 -3.33
CA VAL A 101 -3.80 9.16 -2.89
C VAL A 101 -3.73 9.06 -1.37
N VAL A 102 -4.88 9.20 -0.73
CA VAL A 102 -5.07 8.96 0.70
C VAL A 102 -5.75 7.62 0.87
N ILE A 103 -5.25 6.78 1.75
CA ILE A 103 -5.90 5.53 2.11
C ILE A 103 -6.67 5.78 3.40
N GLU A 104 -7.99 5.65 3.34
CA GLU A 104 -8.87 5.79 4.49
C GLU A 104 -9.14 4.42 5.09
N ILE A 105 -8.83 4.26 6.38
CA ILE A 105 -9.05 3.05 7.16
C ILE A 105 -10.10 3.35 8.21
N PHE A 106 -11.08 2.48 8.32
CA PHE A 106 -12.22 2.62 9.21
C PHE A 106 -12.25 1.52 10.27
N GLY A 107 -13.02 1.75 11.32
CA GLY A 107 -13.24 0.73 12.32
C GLY A 107 -14.09 1.21 13.49
N THR A 108 -14.15 0.39 14.52
CA THR A 108 -14.92 0.62 15.74
C THR A 108 -14.03 0.56 16.98
N VAL A 109 -14.53 1.00 18.12
CA VAL A 109 -13.84 0.93 19.41
C VAL A 109 -14.69 0.17 20.42
N ASN A 110 -14.02 -0.50 21.36
CA ASN A 110 -14.66 -1.19 22.49
C ASN A 110 -15.73 -2.21 22.06
N GLN A 111 -15.62 -2.77 20.85
CA GLN A 111 -16.59 -3.71 20.27
C GLN A 111 -18.02 -3.12 20.18
N LEU A 112 -18.14 -1.80 20.04
CA LEU A 112 -19.39 -1.09 19.90
C LEU A 112 -19.69 -0.84 18.42
N GLU A 113 -20.74 -1.48 17.88
CA GLU A 113 -21.16 -1.33 16.47
C GLU A 113 -21.60 0.11 16.13
N ASP A 114 -22.07 0.86 17.13
CA ASP A 114 -22.45 2.27 17.01
C ASP A 114 -21.32 3.25 17.31
N SER A 115 -20.08 2.79 17.24
CA SER A 115 -18.87 3.62 17.29
C SER A 115 -18.20 3.69 15.92
N GLY A 116 -17.37 4.72 15.73
CA GLY A 116 -16.64 4.88 14.46
C GLY A 116 -15.42 5.76 14.61
N TRP A 117 -14.39 5.42 13.84
CA TRP A 117 -13.18 6.22 13.66
C TRP A 117 -12.67 6.08 12.24
N ARG A 118 -11.84 7.03 11.82
CA ARG A 118 -11.12 6.96 10.54
C ARG A 118 -9.68 7.41 10.75
N VAL A 119 -8.77 6.64 10.18
CA VAL A 119 -7.35 7.01 10.04
C VAL A 119 -7.07 7.19 8.55
N ASP A 120 -6.40 8.29 8.23
CA ASP A 120 -5.91 8.61 6.90
C ASP A 120 -4.43 8.26 6.82
N VAL A 121 -4.05 7.53 5.77
CA VAL A 121 -2.67 7.12 5.50
C VAL A 121 -2.21 7.72 4.18
N VAL A 122 -1.06 8.37 4.21
CA VAL A 122 -0.41 8.92 3.03
C VAL A 122 0.97 8.29 2.89
N PHE A 123 1.33 7.91 1.66
CA PHE A 123 2.70 7.51 1.31
C PHE A 123 3.40 8.70 0.64
N ASP A 124 4.54 9.08 1.17
CA ASP A 124 5.38 10.10 0.53
C ASP A 124 6.18 9.53 -0.66
N SER A 125 6.97 10.39 -1.32
CA SER A 125 7.81 10.00 -2.46
C SER A 125 8.83 8.90 -2.13
N ASP A 126 9.22 8.79 -0.87
CA ASP A 126 10.19 7.81 -0.37
C ASP A 126 9.51 6.53 0.15
N GLN A 127 8.21 6.38 -0.12
CA GLN A 127 7.36 5.27 0.34
C GLN A 127 7.22 5.19 1.87
N LYS A 128 7.49 6.27 2.57
CA LYS A 128 7.27 6.35 4.01
C LYS A 128 5.79 6.63 4.29
N MET A 129 5.21 5.85 5.20
CA MET A 129 3.84 6.04 5.66
C MET A 129 3.75 7.14 6.71
N THR A 130 2.67 7.90 6.64
CA THR A 130 2.25 8.82 7.69
C THR A 130 0.79 8.52 8.03
N PHE A 131 0.53 8.30 9.31
CA PHE A 131 -0.81 8.07 9.84
C PHE A 131 -1.34 9.33 10.53
N SER A 132 -2.59 9.65 10.31
CA SER A 132 -3.28 10.75 10.99
C SER A 132 -4.74 10.41 11.23
N MET A 133 -5.34 10.97 12.28
CA MET A 133 -6.78 10.84 12.47
C MET A 133 -7.51 11.62 11.38
N GLY A 134 -8.28 10.92 10.54
CA GLY A 134 -9.08 11.50 9.47
C GLY A 134 -10.43 12.02 9.97
N GLN A 135 -10.92 11.50 11.09
CA GLN A 135 -12.08 12.02 11.81
C GLN A 135 -11.97 11.74 13.30
N ARG A 136 -12.74 12.50 14.09
CA ARG A 136 -12.89 12.30 15.54
C ARG A 136 -13.63 10.98 15.81
N ILE A 137 -13.28 10.32 16.90
CA ILE A 137 -13.93 9.08 17.30
C ILE A 137 -15.35 9.40 17.79
N SER A 138 -16.32 8.64 17.31
CA SER A 138 -17.73 8.73 17.75
C SER A 138 -18.18 7.45 18.44
N ILE A 139 -19.04 7.61 19.44
CA ILE A 139 -19.75 6.51 20.09
C ILE A 139 -21.22 6.94 20.22
N LYS A 140 -22.16 6.14 19.70
CA LYS A 140 -23.60 6.46 19.68
C LYS A 140 -23.93 7.79 18.99
N GLY A 141 -23.11 8.18 18.01
CA GLY A 141 -23.26 9.45 17.30
C GLY A 141 -22.61 10.67 17.98
N ASP A 142 -22.16 10.54 19.22
CA ASP A 142 -21.46 11.60 19.95
C ASP A 142 -19.94 11.46 19.79
N TYR A 143 -19.24 12.59 19.54
CA TYR A 143 -17.79 12.61 19.54
C TYR A 143 -17.24 12.52 20.97
N ILE A 144 -16.23 11.68 21.14
CA ILE A 144 -15.51 11.61 22.41
C ILE A 144 -14.24 12.48 22.35
N GLU A 145 -13.98 13.19 23.46
CA GLU A 145 -12.78 14.03 23.67
C GLU A 145 -11.79 13.29 24.57
#